data_f3248d52bb8487cd1094edd6a4bcb615
#
_entry.id   f3248d52bb8487cd1094edd6a4bcb615
#
_cell.length_a   1.000
_cell.length_b   1.000
_cell.length_c   1.000
_cell.angle_alpha   90.00
_cell.angle_beta   90.00
_cell.angle_gamma   90.00
#
_symmetry.space_group_name_H-M   'P 1'
#
loop_
_entity.id
_entity.type
_entity.pdbx_description
1 polymer ?
#
loop_
_entity_poly.entity_id
_entity_poly.type
_entity_poly.pdbx_seq_one_letter_code
_entity_poly.pdbx_strand_id
1 'polypeptide(L)'
;MPYFDTGTGRLHYEFEGDVALPVLVLSNSLGTTLDMWLPQFETFTEHFRVLRYDTRGHGQSEVMPGSYTIAQLGSDVVALMDYLKIPRAHFCGLSMGGMTGIWLGVNVPERIDHLVLCNTSAAIGVPEMWNTRIKKVQQEGVASIIEDVLDRWFTADFLAHAPAQVDRVRTMLSNTSAQGYVANCAAVRDMDQRTVLSRIVAPTLVIAGKHDKSTPPEHGELIARAIQGARYVELNAAHLSNWEVAQAFTQQVVDFLLDKNPS
;
A
#
# COMPACT_ATOMS: atom_id res chain seq x y z
N MET A 1 -11.87 9.96 -16.52
CA MET A 1 -11.33 9.05 -15.49
C MET A 1 -12.48 8.59 -14.62
N PRO A 2 -12.60 7.31 -14.28
CA PRO A 2 -13.75 6.81 -13.52
C PRO A 2 -13.63 7.15 -12.04
N TYR A 3 -14.78 7.46 -11.44
CA TYR A 3 -14.95 7.67 -10.00
C TYR A 3 -16.01 6.72 -9.46
N PHE A 4 -15.81 6.26 -8.25
CA PHE A 4 -16.77 5.48 -7.47
C PHE A 4 -17.25 6.32 -6.28
N ASP A 5 -18.56 6.45 -6.11
CA ASP A 5 -19.18 7.11 -4.97
C ASP A 5 -19.34 6.12 -3.82
N THR A 6 -18.64 6.37 -2.71
CA THR A 6 -18.72 5.55 -1.49
C THR A 6 -19.94 5.85 -0.63
N GLY A 7 -20.77 6.83 -1.00
CA GLY A 7 -21.82 7.38 -0.16
C GLY A 7 -21.34 8.44 0.85
N THR A 8 -20.02 8.59 1.00
CA THR A 8 -19.40 9.61 1.87
C THR A 8 -18.35 10.47 1.13
N GLY A 9 -18.08 10.17 -0.13
CA GLY A 9 -17.15 10.87 -1.02
C GLY A 9 -16.76 9.96 -2.17
N ARG A 10 -15.99 10.49 -3.14
CA ARG A 10 -15.63 9.79 -4.36
C ARG A 10 -14.20 9.29 -4.33
N LEU A 11 -13.99 8.07 -4.77
CA LEU A 11 -12.67 7.49 -5.01
C LEU A 11 -12.39 7.47 -6.51
N HIS A 12 -11.22 7.95 -6.89
CA HIS A 12 -10.66 7.80 -8.22
C HIS A 12 -10.04 6.41 -8.36
N TYR A 13 -10.30 5.73 -9.49
CA TYR A 13 -9.71 4.43 -9.78
C TYR A 13 -9.42 4.24 -11.27
N GLU A 14 -8.58 3.28 -11.59
CA GLU A 14 -8.31 2.78 -12.94
C GLU A 14 -8.40 1.25 -12.92
N PHE A 15 -9.05 0.66 -13.92
CA PHE A 15 -9.25 -0.79 -14.01
C PHE A 15 -8.94 -1.28 -15.41
N GLU A 16 -7.75 -1.80 -15.60
CA GLU A 16 -7.15 -2.04 -16.90
C GLU A 16 -6.62 -3.48 -17.03
N GLY A 17 -6.47 -3.95 -18.26
CA GLY A 17 -6.06 -5.32 -18.61
C GLY A 17 -7.19 -6.16 -19.18
N ASP A 18 -6.87 -7.38 -19.62
CA ASP A 18 -7.82 -8.30 -20.22
C ASP A 18 -8.87 -8.73 -19.18
N VAL A 19 -10.15 -8.67 -19.57
CA VAL A 19 -11.29 -9.03 -18.71
C VAL A 19 -11.33 -10.52 -18.33
N ALA A 20 -10.64 -11.38 -19.09
CA ALA A 20 -10.52 -12.81 -18.82
C ALA A 20 -9.46 -13.15 -17.75
N LEU A 21 -8.57 -12.21 -17.42
CA LEU A 21 -7.50 -12.42 -16.45
C LEU A 21 -8.00 -12.26 -15.00
N PRO A 22 -7.36 -12.93 -14.02
CA PRO A 22 -7.67 -12.72 -12.62
C PRO A 22 -7.43 -11.27 -12.19
N VAL A 23 -8.23 -10.79 -11.25
CA VAL A 23 -8.10 -9.39 -10.78
C VAL A 23 -7.00 -9.27 -9.75
N LEU A 24 -6.16 -8.23 -9.90
CA LEU A 24 -5.18 -7.78 -8.92
C LEU A 24 -5.52 -6.37 -8.46
N VAL A 25 -5.80 -6.20 -7.17
CA VAL A 25 -6.03 -4.88 -6.54
C VAL A 25 -4.71 -4.38 -5.95
N LEU A 26 -4.34 -3.14 -6.29
CA LEU A 26 -3.12 -2.49 -5.83
C LEU A 26 -3.45 -1.34 -4.87
N SER A 27 -2.88 -1.36 -3.67
CA SER A 27 -3.13 -0.36 -2.63
C SER A 27 -1.85 0.35 -2.19
N ASN A 28 -1.92 1.68 -2.11
CA ASN A 28 -0.79 2.60 -2.09
C ASN A 28 -0.25 2.89 -0.68
N SER A 29 0.99 3.39 -0.61
CA SER A 29 1.59 3.97 0.59
C SER A 29 0.94 5.32 0.94
N LEU A 30 1.03 5.72 2.21
CA LEU A 30 0.63 7.04 2.69
C LEU A 30 1.37 8.16 1.93
N GLY A 31 0.62 9.11 1.36
CA GLY A 31 1.19 10.23 0.61
C GLY A 31 1.47 9.93 -0.87
N THR A 32 1.11 8.76 -1.37
CA THR A 32 1.26 8.40 -2.79
C THR A 32 -0.10 8.25 -3.49
N THR A 33 -0.07 8.13 -4.80
CA THR A 33 -1.24 7.92 -5.66
C THR A 33 -1.18 6.56 -6.32
N LEU A 34 -2.19 6.21 -7.12
CA LEU A 34 -2.19 5.00 -7.94
C LEU A 34 -0.96 4.91 -8.88
N ASP A 35 -0.31 6.04 -9.19
CA ASP A 35 0.92 6.10 -9.98
C ASP A 35 2.13 5.50 -9.26
N MET A 36 2.03 5.21 -7.96
CA MET A 36 3.05 4.47 -7.23
C MET A 36 3.35 3.11 -7.87
N TRP A 37 2.40 2.55 -8.62
CA TRP A 37 2.49 1.24 -9.26
C TRP A 37 2.93 1.27 -10.73
N LEU A 38 3.28 2.46 -11.26
CA LEU A 38 3.75 2.60 -12.64
C LEU A 38 4.92 1.67 -13.02
N PRO A 39 5.94 1.44 -12.14
CA PRO A 39 7.04 0.54 -12.48
C PRO A 39 6.62 -0.93 -12.66
N GLN A 40 5.48 -1.35 -12.14
CA GLN A 40 4.96 -2.72 -12.23
C GLN A 40 3.87 -2.87 -13.27
N PHE A 41 3.27 -1.77 -13.69
CA PHE A 41 1.97 -1.74 -14.36
C PHE A 41 1.94 -2.56 -15.64
N GLU A 42 2.93 -2.38 -16.53
CA GLU A 42 3.00 -3.10 -17.80
C GLU A 42 3.04 -4.62 -17.59
N THR A 43 3.98 -5.09 -16.76
CA THR A 43 4.11 -6.52 -16.46
C THR A 43 2.88 -7.08 -15.74
N PHE A 44 2.30 -6.32 -14.80
CA PHE A 44 1.09 -6.80 -14.12
C PHE A 44 -0.09 -6.95 -15.07
N THR A 45 -0.26 -6.05 -16.04
CA THR A 45 -1.37 -6.15 -17.02
C THR A 45 -1.22 -7.27 -18.03
N GLU A 46 -0.02 -7.84 -18.20
CA GLU A 46 0.20 -9.06 -18.97
C GLU A 46 -0.42 -10.31 -18.30
N HIS A 47 -0.58 -10.29 -16.98
CA HIS A 47 -0.99 -11.46 -16.19
C HIS A 47 -2.30 -11.26 -15.43
N PHE A 48 -2.70 -10.01 -15.17
CA PHE A 48 -3.84 -9.66 -14.34
C PHE A 48 -4.68 -8.55 -14.96
N ARG A 49 -5.94 -8.52 -14.62
CA ARG A 49 -6.74 -7.32 -14.77
C ARG A 49 -6.50 -6.45 -13.52
N VAL A 50 -5.82 -5.34 -13.68
CA VAL A 50 -5.26 -4.53 -12.59
C VAL A 50 -6.22 -3.42 -12.18
N LEU A 51 -6.64 -3.41 -10.91
CA LEU A 51 -7.39 -2.34 -10.27
C LEU A 51 -6.42 -1.51 -9.41
N ARG A 52 -6.22 -0.26 -9.80
CA ARG A 52 -5.49 0.77 -9.03
C ARG A 52 -6.48 1.83 -8.57
N TYR A 53 -6.30 2.36 -7.40
CA TYR A 53 -7.14 3.43 -6.88
C TYR A 53 -6.35 4.41 -6.02
N ASP A 54 -6.80 5.65 -5.98
CA ASP A 54 -6.32 6.62 -5.01
C ASP A 54 -7.05 6.41 -3.69
N THR A 55 -6.30 6.16 -2.62
CA THR A 55 -6.88 6.07 -1.27
C THR A 55 -7.59 7.39 -0.92
N ARG A 56 -8.69 7.34 -0.15
CA ARG A 56 -9.38 8.54 0.32
C ARG A 56 -8.41 9.61 0.82
N GLY A 57 -8.58 10.85 0.37
CA GLY A 57 -7.72 11.97 0.73
C GLY A 57 -6.37 12.03 -0.01
N HIS A 58 -6.15 11.15 -1.01
CA HIS A 58 -4.96 11.13 -1.85
C HIS A 58 -5.33 11.28 -3.33
N GLY A 59 -4.36 11.71 -4.13
CA GLY A 59 -4.50 11.83 -5.57
C GLY A 59 -5.75 12.59 -6.01
N GLN A 60 -6.56 11.96 -6.84
CA GLN A 60 -7.83 12.52 -7.33
C GLN A 60 -9.05 12.09 -6.48
N SER A 61 -8.85 11.26 -5.44
CA SER A 61 -9.91 10.90 -4.50
C SER A 61 -10.25 12.06 -3.57
N GLU A 62 -11.53 12.19 -3.22
CA GLU A 62 -11.98 13.26 -2.35
C GLU A 62 -11.40 13.19 -0.95
N VAL A 63 -11.18 14.36 -0.36
CA VAL A 63 -10.82 14.53 1.04
C VAL A 63 -12.11 14.57 1.85
N MET A 64 -12.39 13.49 2.56
CA MET A 64 -13.57 13.41 3.43
C MET A 64 -13.26 14.00 4.81
N PRO A 65 -14.24 14.59 5.51
CA PRO A 65 -14.03 15.17 6.83
C PRO A 65 -13.60 14.14 7.89
N GLY A 66 -12.81 14.58 8.87
CA GLY A 66 -12.44 13.79 10.04
C GLY A 66 -11.16 12.97 9.88
N SER A 67 -10.84 12.20 10.92
CA SER A 67 -9.76 11.22 10.92
C SER A 67 -10.25 9.93 10.28
N TYR A 68 -9.35 9.21 9.59
CA TYR A 68 -9.68 7.92 8.99
C TYR A 68 -9.20 6.77 9.87
N THR A 69 -9.66 5.57 9.53
CA THR A 69 -9.23 4.31 10.16
C THR A 69 -8.87 3.29 9.09
N ILE A 70 -8.02 2.33 9.41
CA ILE A 70 -7.71 1.23 8.47
C ILE A 70 -8.97 0.43 8.11
N ALA A 71 -9.93 0.32 9.03
CA ALA A 71 -11.21 -0.31 8.73
C ALA A 71 -12.01 0.44 7.64
N GLN A 72 -12.00 1.78 7.66
CA GLN A 72 -12.62 2.57 6.59
C GLN A 72 -11.89 2.37 5.26
N LEU A 73 -10.54 2.36 5.26
CA LEU A 73 -9.77 2.11 4.04
C LEU A 73 -10.07 0.72 3.45
N GLY A 74 -10.16 -0.30 4.31
CA GLY A 74 -10.55 -1.65 3.88
C GLY A 74 -11.98 -1.72 3.36
N SER A 75 -12.91 -1.04 4.02
CA SER A 75 -14.32 -0.96 3.59
C SER A 75 -14.46 -0.27 2.24
N ASP A 76 -13.64 0.75 1.94
CA ASP A 76 -13.61 1.40 0.64
C ASP A 76 -13.21 0.43 -0.48
N VAL A 77 -12.20 -0.40 -0.22
CA VAL A 77 -11.78 -1.43 -1.18
C VAL A 77 -12.91 -2.42 -1.46
N VAL A 78 -13.57 -2.91 -0.39
CA VAL A 78 -14.70 -3.84 -0.54
C VAL A 78 -15.82 -3.20 -1.36
N ALA A 79 -16.21 -1.96 -1.04
CA ALA A 79 -17.25 -1.24 -1.74
C ALA A 79 -16.90 -0.98 -3.21
N LEU A 80 -15.63 -0.66 -3.52
CA LEU A 80 -15.15 -0.51 -4.90
C LEU A 80 -15.19 -1.84 -5.66
N MET A 81 -14.78 -2.94 -5.02
CA MET A 81 -14.89 -4.28 -5.60
C MET A 81 -16.36 -4.66 -5.88
N ASP A 82 -17.28 -4.33 -4.97
CA ASP A 82 -18.72 -4.60 -5.15
C ASP A 82 -19.30 -3.79 -6.32
N TYR A 83 -18.96 -2.52 -6.40
CA TYR A 83 -19.34 -1.64 -7.51
C TYR A 83 -18.88 -2.19 -8.87
N LEU A 84 -17.64 -2.69 -8.92
CA LEU A 84 -17.04 -3.27 -10.13
C LEU A 84 -17.43 -4.74 -10.37
N LYS A 85 -18.27 -5.32 -9.48
CA LYS A 85 -18.71 -6.73 -9.53
C LYS A 85 -17.53 -7.71 -9.48
N ILE A 86 -16.53 -7.40 -8.68
CA ILE A 86 -15.38 -8.26 -8.43
C ILE A 86 -15.67 -9.09 -7.18
N PRO A 87 -16.02 -10.37 -7.30
CA PRO A 87 -16.37 -11.20 -6.13
C PRO A 87 -15.16 -11.53 -5.27
N ARG A 88 -14.00 -11.71 -5.90
CA ARG A 88 -12.73 -12.10 -5.26
C ARG A 88 -11.55 -11.61 -6.10
N ALA A 89 -10.44 -11.25 -5.47
CA ALA A 89 -9.26 -10.74 -6.15
C ALA A 89 -7.98 -11.09 -5.39
N HIS A 90 -6.84 -11.09 -6.09
CA HIS A 90 -5.54 -10.92 -5.46
C HIS A 90 -5.42 -9.50 -4.95
N PHE A 91 -4.71 -9.31 -3.84
CA PHE A 91 -4.46 -8.00 -3.27
C PHE A 91 -2.97 -7.81 -3.01
N CYS A 92 -2.41 -6.70 -3.49
CA CYS A 92 -1.03 -6.30 -3.21
C CYS A 92 -1.04 -4.88 -2.62
N GLY A 93 -0.57 -4.74 -1.39
CA GLY A 93 -0.52 -3.45 -0.70
C GLY A 93 0.86 -3.13 -0.14
N LEU A 94 1.29 -1.89 -0.33
CA LEU A 94 2.56 -1.40 0.20
C LEU A 94 2.31 -0.41 1.34
N SER A 95 3.04 -0.58 2.47
CA SER A 95 2.95 0.31 3.63
C SER A 95 1.51 0.41 4.18
N MET A 96 0.88 1.58 4.14
CA MET A 96 -0.53 1.76 4.52
C MET A 96 -1.46 0.85 3.68
N GLY A 97 -1.14 0.62 2.40
CA GLY A 97 -1.85 -0.36 1.58
C GLY A 97 -1.71 -1.79 2.11
N GLY A 98 -0.55 -2.15 2.65
CA GLY A 98 -0.35 -3.44 3.32
C GLY A 98 -1.14 -3.56 4.63
N MET A 99 -1.23 -2.47 5.41
CA MET A 99 -2.09 -2.41 6.61
C MET A 99 -3.57 -2.61 6.25
N THR A 100 -4.01 -2.03 5.13
CA THR A 100 -5.34 -2.26 4.54
C THR A 100 -5.51 -3.73 4.12
N GLY A 101 -4.48 -4.33 3.51
CA GLY A 101 -4.46 -5.73 3.13
C GLY A 101 -4.59 -6.69 4.32
N ILE A 102 -3.92 -6.40 5.44
CA ILE A 102 -4.08 -7.16 6.70
C ILE A 102 -5.54 -7.10 7.15
N TRP A 103 -6.15 -5.91 7.15
CA TRP A 103 -7.56 -5.76 7.54
C TRP A 103 -8.49 -6.57 6.62
N LEU A 104 -8.27 -6.53 5.30
CA LEU A 104 -9.05 -7.31 4.34
C LEU A 104 -8.92 -8.81 4.59
N GLY A 105 -7.69 -9.33 4.73
CA GLY A 105 -7.44 -10.74 4.98
C GLY A 105 -8.05 -11.26 6.28
N VAL A 106 -8.23 -10.39 7.28
CA VAL A 106 -8.85 -10.72 8.58
C VAL A 106 -10.38 -10.64 8.55
N ASN A 107 -10.94 -9.61 7.89
CA ASN A 107 -12.36 -9.27 8.04
C ASN A 107 -13.24 -9.73 6.86
N VAL A 108 -12.64 -9.95 5.68
CA VAL A 108 -13.33 -10.42 4.47
C VAL A 108 -12.49 -11.45 3.71
N PRO A 109 -12.04 -12.54 4.38
CA PRO A 109 -11.10 -13.51 3.80
C PRO A 109 -11.64 -14.15 2.52
N GLU A 110 -12.95 -14.29 2.37
CA GLU A 110 -13.61 -14.84 1.17
C GLU A 110 -13.44 -13.95 -0.07
N ARG A 111 -13.07 -12.67 0.11
CA ARG A 111 -12.86 -11.71 -0.98
C ARG A 111 -11.41 -11.69 -1.48
N ILE A 112 -10.48 -12.29 -0.74
CA ILE A 112 -9.05 -12.28 -1.03
C ILE A 112 -8.59 -13.65 -1.49
N ASP A 113 -8.00 -13.71 -2.67
CA ASP A 113 -7.45 -14.94 -3.25
C ASP A 113 -6.02 -15.18 -2.74
N HIS A 114 -5.11 -14.25 -3.04
CA HIS A 114 -3.75 -14.21 -2.51
C HIS A 114 -3.49 -12.81 -1.96
N LEU A 115 -2.66 -12.73 -0.93
CA LEU A 115 -2.33 -11.49 -0.25
C LEU A 115 -0.83 -11.21 -0.34
N VAL A 116 -0.46 -10.04 -0.87
CA VAL A 116 0.93 -9.58 -0.90
C VAL A 116 1.05 -8.33 -0.02
N LEU A 117 1.87 -8.43 1.02
CA LEU A 117 2.07 -7.39 2.03
C LEU A 117 3.51 -6.87 1.92
N CYS A 118 3.66 -5.66 1.35
CA CYS A 118 4.95 -5.10 1.02
C CYS A 118 5.32 -3.96 1.96
N ASN A 119 6.56 -3.97 2.51
CA ASN A 119 7.11 -2.86 3.28
C ASN A 119 6.08 -2.29 4.28
N THR A 120 5.50 -3.13 5.10
CA THR A 120 4.35 -2.79 5.94
C THR A 120 4.51 -3.28 7.38
N SER A 121 3.53 -2.96 8.22
CA SER A 121 3.54 -3.29 9.63
C SER A 121 2.13 -3.60 10.13
N ALA A 122 2.01 -4.45 11.14
CA ALA A 122 0.76 -4.69 11.87
C ALA A 122 0.53 -3.66 12.99
N ALA A 123 1.56 -2.92 13.40
CA ALA A 123 1.50 -1.76 14.31
C ALA A 123 2.79 -0.96 14.13
N ILE A 124 2.73 0.37 14.07
CA ILE A 124 3.89 1.17 13.74
C ILE A 124 4.07 2.38 14.64
N GLY A 125 5.27 2.45 15.24
CA GLY A 125 5.71 3.58 16.06
C GLY A 125 4.88 3.76 17.33
N VAL A 126 5.03 4.94 17.92
CA VAL A 126 4.26 5.38 19.09
C VAL A 126 3.36 6.55 18.68
N PRO A 127 2.20 6.73 19.34
CA PRO A 127 1.25 7.80 19.00
C PRO A 127 1.88 9.20 18.94
N GLU A 128 2.83 9.49 19.81
CA GLU A 128 3.52 10.79 19.91
C GLU A 128 4.29 11.14 18.63
N MET A 129 4.93 10.17 18.00
CA MET A 129 5.64 10.36 16.73
C MET A 129 4.66 10.78 15.61
N TRP A 130 3.51 10.10 15.54
CA TRP A 130 2.47 10.43 14.57
C TRP A 130 1.80 11.77 14.88
N ASN A 131 1.54 12.08 16.14
CA ASN A 131 0.98 13.36 16.56
C ASN A 131 1.90 14.53 16.20
N THR A 132 3.22 14.35 16.37
CA THR A 132 4.23 15.34 15.95
C THR A 132 4.19 15.57 14.44
N ARG A 133 4.12 14.49 13.64
CA ARG A 133 4.00 14.57 12.18
C ARG A 133 2.71 15.25 11.76
N ILE A 134 1.57 14.85 12.34
CA ILE A 134 0.26 15.46 12.10
C ILE A 134 0.32 16.98 12.35
N LYS A 135 0.83 17.38 13.52
CA LYS A 135 0.94 18.80 13.88
C LYS A 135 1.84 19.57 12.92
N LYS A 136 2.98 19.01 12.51
CA LYS A 136 3.89 19.63 11.55
C LYS A 136 3.19 19.85 10.19
N VAL A 137 2.51 18.81 9.67
CA VAL A 137 1.79 18.92 8.40
C VAL A 137 0.61 19.88 8.47
N GLN A 138 -0.12 19.93 9.59
CA GLN A 138 -1.21 20.89 9.79
C GLN A 138 -0.72 22.35 9.79
N GLN A 139 0.47 22.61 10.31
CA GLN A 139 1.04 23.95 10.44
C GLN A 139 1.78 24.41 9.18
N GLU A 140 2.52 23.50 8.53
CA GLU A 140 3.52 23.83 7.50
C GLU A 140 3.22 23.18 6.14
N GLY A 141 2.18 22.33 6.07
CA GLY A 141 1.84 21.56 4.87
C GLY A 141 2.72 20.33 4.65
N VAL A 142 2.32 19.48 3.67
CA VAL A 142 3.05 18.24 3.34
C VAL A 142 4.48 18.53 2.88
N ALA A 143 4.72 19.67 2.22
CA ALA A 143 6.04 20.07 1.75
C ALA A 143 7.11 20.05 2.84
N SER A 144 6.74 20.32 4.10
CA SER A 144 7.65 20.36 5.24
C SER A 144 8.28 19.02 5.63
N ILE A 145 7.71 17.91 5.14
CA ILE A 145 8.17 16.57 5.50
C ILE A 145 8.71 15.77 4.32
N ILE A 146 8.66 16.29 3.09
CA ILE A 146 8.96 15.52 1.87
C ILE A 146 10.38 14.96 1.90
N GLU A 147 11.39 15.78 2.18
CA GLU A 147 12.77 15.32 2.16
C GLU A 147 13.03 14.26 3.22
N ASP A 148 12.52 14.45 4.45
CA ASP A 148 12.59 13.46 5.52
C ASP A 148 11.89 12.13 5.16
N VAL A 149 10.84 12.20 4.34
CA VAL A 149 10.13 11.01 3.86
C VAL A 149 10.95 10.30 2.78
N LEU A 150 11.49 11.03 1.81
CA LEU A 150 12.32 10.46 0.74
C LEU A 150 13.58 9.80 1.27
N ASP A 151 14.25 10.38 2.27
CA ASP A 151 15.43 9.82 2.94
C ASP A 151 15.13 8.49 3.68
N ARG A 152 13.88 8.27 4.06
CA ARG A 152 13.46 6.99 4.65
C ARG A 152 12.96 5.99 3.62
N TRP A 153 12.49 6.50 2.47
CA TRP A 153 11.86 5.68 1.45
C TRP A 153 12.83 5.09 0.44
N PHE A 154 13.99 5.72 0.29
CA PHE A 154 15.01 5.29 -0.66
C PHE A 154 16.38 5.17 0.00
N THR A 155 17.23 4.30 -0.54
CA THR A 155 18.65 4.28 -0.17
C THR A 155 19.37 5.52 -0.70
N ALA A 156 20.48 5.89 -0.05
CA ALA A 156 21.30 7.02 -0.49
C ALA A 156 21.81 6.83 -1.94
N ASP A 157 22.08 5.58 -2.33
CA ASP A 157 22.50 5.25 -3.68
C ASP A 157 21.37 5.54 -4.70
N PHE A 158 20.15 5.11 -4.43
CA PHE A 158 19.02 5.38 -5.31
C PHE A 158 18.70 6.88 -5.40
N LEU A 159 18.76 7.61 -4.28
CA LEU A 159 18.58 9.07 -4.28
C LEU A 159 19.61 9.77 -5.18
N ALA A 160 20.84 9.29 -5.21
CA ALA A 160 21.92 9.87 -6.01
C ALA A 160 21.84 9.52 -7.51
N HIS A 161 21.40 8.31 -7.84
CA HIS A 161 21.51 7.78 -9.22
C HIS A 161 20.19 7.71 -9.98
N ALA A 162 19.04 7.91 -9.30
CA ALA A 162 17.71 7.84 -9.90
C ALA A 162 16.83 9.10 -9.68
N PRO A 163 17.37 10.32 -9.93
CA PRO A 163 16.67 11.56 -9.57
C PRO A 163 15.29 11.69 -10.24
N ALA A 164 15.14 11.23 -11.48
CA ALA A 164 13.86 11.30 -12.19
C ALA A 164 12.77 10.45 -11.55
N GLN A 165 13.12 9.28 -11.03
CA GLN A 165 12.21 8.38 -10.29
C GLN A 165 11.85 9.00 -8.93
N VAL A 166 12.84 9.53 -8.22
CA VAL A 166 12.65 10.22 -6.93
C VAL A 166 11.73 11.44 -7.10
N ASP A 167 11.91 12.22 -8.17
CA ASP A 167 11.08 13.40 -8.45
C ASP A 167 9.62 13.05 -8.77
N ARG A 168 9.35 11.89 -9.38
CA ARG A 168 7.97 11.40 -9.54
C ARG A 168 7.33 11.13 -8.19
N VAL A 169 8.02 10.47 -7.27
CA VAL A 169 7.53 10.20 -5.91
C VAL A 169 7.40 11.50 -5.12
N ARG A 170 8.35 12.41 -5.24
CA ARG A 170 8.29 13.76 -4.68
C ARG A 170 7.03 14.51 -5.13
N THR A 171 6.69 14.40 -6.42
CA THR A 171 5.50 15.04 -7.01
C THR A 171 4.22 14.45 -6.42
N MET A 172 4.12 13.13 -6.24
CA MET A 172 2.96 12.51 -5.58
C MET A 172 2.76 13.05 -4.16
N LEU A 173 3.85 13.11 -3.38
CA LEU A 173 3.83 13.66 -2.01
C LEU A 173 3.41 15.14 -2.01
N SER A 174 3.99 15.95 -2.90
CA SER A 174 3.73 17.40 -2.98
C SER A 174 2.29 17.72 -3.32
N ASN A 175 1.65 16.87 -4.13
CA ASN A 175 0.26 17.05 -4.57
C ASN A 175 -0.75 16.45 -3.57
N THR A 176 -0.29 15.78 -2.52
CA THR A 176 -1.18 15.22 -1.51
C THR A 176 -1.75 16.32 -0.62
N SER A 177 -3.08 16.35 -0.45
CA SER A 177 -3.75 17.28 0.45
C SER A 177 -3.24 17.11 1.89
N ALA A 178 -2.88 18.22 2.55
CA ALA A 178 -2.48 18.20 3.95
C ALA A 178 -3.58 17.60 4.85
N GLN A 179 -4.84 17.94 4.60
CA GLN A 179 -5.97 17.38 5.35
C GLN A 179 -6.12 15.88 5.12
N GLY A 180 -6.02 15.41 3.86
CA GLY A 180 -6.09 13.99 3.52
C GLY A 180 -4.91 13.22 4.11
N TYR A 181 -3.69 13.76 4.03
CA TYR A 181 -2.50 13.17 4.62
C TYR A 181 -2.64 12.99 6.14
N VAL A 182 -3.05 14.04 6.85
CA VAL A 182 -3.26 14.03 8.30
C VAL A 182 -4.34 13.03 8.72
N ALA A 183 -5.45 12.96 7.99
CA ALA A 183 -6.53 12.01 8.26
C ALA A 183 -6.04 10.55 8.14
N ASN A 184 -5.21 10.25 7.16
CA ASN A 184 -4.59 8.94 6.98
C ASN A 184 -3.47 8.66 8.00
N CYS A 185 -2.71 9.69 8.45
CA CYS A 185 -1.78 9.53 9.58
C CYS A 185 -2.50 9.05 10.84
N ALA A 186 -3.72 9.52 11.09
CA ALA A 186 -4.52 9.04 12.22
C ALA A 186 -4.88 7.55 12.05
N ALA A 187 -5.24 7.11 10.84
CA ALA A 187 -5.53 5.69 10.58
C ALA A 187 -4.33 4.80 10.90
N VAL A 188 -3.13 5.23 10.51
CA VAL A 188 -1.87 4.49 10.78
C VAL A 188 -1.48 4.55 12.26
N ARG A 189 -1.64 5.72 12.92
CA ARG A 189 -1.35 5.90 14.35
C ARG A 189 -2.17 4.99 15.25
N ASP A 190 -3.46 4.88 14.94
CA ASP A 190 -4.44 4.25 15.83
C ASP A 190 -4.63 2.75 15.55
N MET A 191 -3.95 2.19 14.51
CA MET A 191 -4.08 0.78 14.19
C MET A 191 -3.13 -0.09 15.00
N ASP A 192 -3.65 -1.21 15.48
CA ASP A 192 -2.86 -2.36 15.97
C ASP A 192 -3.56 -3.65 15.54
N GLN A 193 -2.94 -4.36 14.60
CA GLN A 193 -3.47 -5.60 14.03
C GLN A 193 -2.64 -6.83 14.44
N ARG A 194 -1.68 -6.71 15.37
CA ARG A 194 -0.77 -7.79 15.75
C ARG A 194 -1.48 -9.03 16.26
N THR A 195 -2.53 -8.85 17.04
CA THR A 195 -3.25 -9.95 17.70
C THR A 195 -4.21 -10.72 16.77
N VAL A 196 -4.44 -10.21 15.56
CA VAL A 196 -5.40 -10.80 14.61
C VAL A 196 -4.73 -11.41 13.37
N LEU A 197 -3.40 -11.29 13.21
CA LEU A 197 -2.67 -11.77 12.04
C LEU A 197 -2.88 -13.27 11.78
N SER A 198 -2.96 -14.09 12.83
CA SER A 198 -3.18 -15.54 12.71
C SER A 198 -4.56 -15.93 12.16
N ARG A 199 -5.47 -14.97 12.00
CA ARG A 199 -6.79 -15.18 11.37
C ARG A 199 -6.73 -15.09 9.84
N ILE A 200 -5.62 -14.61 9.26
CA ILE A 200 -5.44 -14.56 7.81
C ILE A 200 -5.23 -15.98 7.30
N VAL A 201 -6.11 -16.42 6.40
CA VAL A 201 -6.10 -17.76 5.79
C VAL A 201 -5.69 -17.74 4.32
N ALA A 202 -5.71 -16.56 3.67
CA ALA A 202 -5.27 -16.43 2.28
C ALA A 202 -3.76 -16.75 2.17
N PRO A 203 -3.31 -17.46 1.13
CA PRO A 203 -1.89 -17.56 0.83
C PRO A 203 -1.26 -16.18 0.83
N THR A 204 -0.19 -16.01 1.60
CA THR A 204 0.40 -14.68 1.86
C THR A 204 1.88 -14.63 1.52
N LEU A 205 2.28 -13.59 0.76
CA LEU A 205 3.66 -13.19 0.58
C LEU A 205 3.92 -11.90 1.35
N VAL A 206 4.98 -11.88 2.15
CA VAL A 206 5.46 -10.68 2.82
C VAL A 206 6.79 -10.27 2.18
N ILE A 207 6.85 -9.04 1.67
CA ILE A 207 8.07 -8.45 1.10
C ILE A 207 8.54 -7.34 2.04
N ALA A 208 9.81 -7.38 2.44
CA ALA A 208 10.47 -6.33 3.22
C ALA A 208 11.64 -5.72 2.44
N GLY A 209 11.97 -4.48 2.72
CA GLY A 209 13.18 -3.84 2.26
C GLY A 209 14.26 -3.90 3.34
N LYS A 210 15.45 -4.42 3.01
CA LYS A 210 16.59 -4.55 3.94
C LYS A 210 17.00 -3.22 4.60
N HIS A 211 16.79 -2.12 3.89
CA HIS A 211 17.19 -0.77 4.33
C HIS A 211 15.98 0.11 4.69
N ASP A 212 14.81 -0.49 4.86
CA ASP A 212 13.58 0.23 5.18
C ASP A 212 13.64 0.82 6.59
N LYS A 213 13.67 2.16 6.67
CA LYS A 213 13.66 2.91 7.92
C LYS A 213 12.25 3.25 8.41
N SER A 214 11.23 3.05 7.57
CA SER A 214 9.83 3.33 7.91
C SER A 214 9.14 2.13 8.53
N THR A 215 9.30 0.97 7.90
CA THR A 215 8.83 -0.33 8.40
C THR A 215 9.99 -1.33 8.29
N PRO A 216 10.94 -1.32 9.25
CA PRO A 216 12.10 -2.18 9.25
C PRO A 216 11.76 -3.66 9.03
N PRO A 217 12.71 -4.49 8.50
CA PRO A 217 12.47 -5.90 8.17
C PRO A 217 11.78 -6.71 9.27
N GLU A 218 12.06 -6.40 10.54
CA GLU A 218 11.48 -7.09 11.70
C GLU A 218 9.95 -6.99 11.74
N HIS A 219 9.37 -5.94 11.16
CA HIS A 219 7.90 -5.80 11.04
C HIS A 219 7.34 -6.83 10.05
N GLY A 220 8.00 -7.01 8.91
CA GLY A 220 7.64 -8.03 7.93
C GLY A 220 7.84 -9.45 8.47
N GLU A 221 8.94 -9.70 9.17
CA GLU A 221 9.18 -10.99 9.83
C GLU A 221 8.11 -11.33 10.86
N LEU A 222 7.68 -10.35 11.67
CA LEU A 222 6.60 -10.55 12.64
C LEU A 222 5.31 -10.96 11.94
N ILE A 223 4.95 -10.28 10.85
CA ILE A 223 3.75 -10.60 10.06
C ILE A 223 3.87 -12.02 9.49
N ALA A 224 5.00 -12.34 8.84
CA ALA A 224 5.20 -13.65 8.22
C ALA A 224 5.17 -14.79 9.22
N ARG A 225 5.77 -14.60 10.41
CA ARG A 225 5.74 -15.62 11.50
C ARG A 225 4.34 -15.83 12.08
N ALA A 226 3.49 -14.78 12.08
CA ALA A 226 2.16 -14.85 12.67
C ALA A 226 1.09 -15.42 11.71
N ILE A 227 1.32 -15.38 10.39
CA ILE A 227 0.40 -15.91 9.38
C ILE A 227 0.86 -17.32 8.97
N GLN A 228 0.01 -18.31 9.15
CA GLN A 228 0.34 -19.69 8.82
C GLN A 228 0.63 -19.85 7.30
N GLY A 229 1.80 -20.41 6.98
CA GLY A 229 2.20 -20.65 5.59
C GLY A 229 2.62 -19.42 4.80
N ALA A 230 2.77 -18.26 5.45
CA ALA A 230 3.26 -17.08 4.77
C ALA A 230 4.70 -17.24 4.30
N ARG A 231 4.98 -16.76 3.07
CA ARG A 231 6.34 -16.65 2.54
C ARG A 231 6.91 -15.28 2.91
N TYR A 232 8.21 -15.22 3.18
CA TYR A 232 8.93 -13.99 3.47
C TYR A 232 10.08 -13.80 2.49
N VAL A 233 10.17 -12.60 1.93
CA VAL A 233 11.26 -12.20 1.04
C VAL A 233 11.79 -10.85 1.46
N GLU A 234 13.11 -10.73 1.57
CA GLU A 234 13.81 -9.47 1.81
C GLU A 234 14.51 -9.01 0.53
N LEU A 235 14.20 -7.79 0.09
CA LEU A 235 14.82 -7.16 -1.08
C LEU A 235 15.91 -6.17 -0.63
N ASN A 236 16.96 -6.03 -1.44
CA ASN A 236 18.03 -5.05 -1.18
C ASN A 236 17.59 -3.63 -1.57
N ALA A 237 16.61 -3.10 -0.84
CA ALA A 237 15.95 -1.81 -1.08
C ALA A 237 15.52 -1.17 0.24
N ALA A 238 15.10 0.09 0.18
CA ALA A 238 14.44 0.76 1.29
C ALA A 238 12.90 0.58 1.22
N HIS A 239 12.10 1.58 1.62
CA HIS A 239 10.65 1.48 1.81
C HIS A 239 9.85 1.33 0.51
N LEU A 240 10.20 2.09 -0.54
CA LEU A 240 9.58 1.92 -1.85
C LEU A 240 10.37 0.92 -2.71
N SER A 241 10.45 -0.33 -2.24
CA SER A 241 11.17 -1.41 -2.91
C SER A 241 10.64 -1.68 -4.32
N ASN A 242 9.37 -1.40 -4.58
CA ASN A 242 8.73 -1.48 -5.89
C ASN A 242 9.25 -0.43 -6.90
N TRP A 243 9.89 0.65 -6.45
CA TRP A 243 10.58 1.62 -7.29
C TRP A 243 12.07 1.32 -7.36
N GLU A 244 12.69 1.04 -6.21
CA GLU A 244 14.14 0.94 -6.08
C GLU A 244 14.71 -0.31 -6.75
N VAL A 245 14.01 -1.43 -6.64
CA VAL A 245 14.37 -2.72 -7.27
C VAL A 245 13.17 -3.28 -8.05
N ALA A 246 12.59 -2.45 -8.93
CA ALA A 246 11.32 -2.68 -9.58
C ALA A 246 11.19 -4.07 -10.24
N GLN A 247 12.22 -4.52 -10.98
CA GLN A 247 12.20 -5.81 -11.66
C GLN A 247 12.13 -6.97 -10.66
N ALA A 248 13.00 -6.97 -9.64
CA ALA A 248 13.04 -8.03 -8.62
C ALA A 248 11.72 -8.06 -7.82
N PHE A 249 11.19 -6.89 -7.43
CA PHE A 249 9.90 -6.78 -6.77
C PHE A 249 8.77 -7.37 -7.62
N THR A 250 8.67 -6.94 -8.87
CA THR A 250 7.62 -7.39 -9.80
C THR A 250 7.65 -8.90 -9.99
N GLN A 251 8.86 -9.47 -10.17
CA GLN A 251 9.04 -10.91 -10.34
C GLN A 251 8.55 -11.71 -9.11
N GLN A 252 8.89 -11.26 -7.88
CA GLN A 252 8.43 -11.91 -6.66
C GLN A 252 6.90 -11.94 -6.56
N VAL A 253 6.25 -10.82 -6.89
CA VAL A 253 4.79 -10.71 -6.84
C VAL A 253 4.14 -11.61 -7.89
N VAL A 254 4.59 -11.54 -9.16
CA VAL A 254 4.04 -12.34 -10.26
C VAL A 254 4.23 -13.83 -10.01
N ASP A 255 5.43 -14.28 -9.61
CA ASP A 255 5.71 -15.70 -9.35
C ASP A 255 4.85 -16.25 -8.21
N PHE A 256 4.63 -15.45 -7.17
CA PHE A 256 3.77 -15.84 -6.07
C PHE A 256 2.30 -15.92 -6.48
N LEU A 257 1.78 -14.91 -7.18
CA LEU A 257 0.37 -14.84 -7.56
C LEU A 257 -0.01 -15.86 -8.65
N LEU A 258 0.97 -16.31 -9.45
CA LEU A 258 0.77 -17.34 -10.48
C LEU A 258 1.16 -18.76 -10.00
N ASP A 259 1.43 -18.95 -8.70
CA ASP A 259 1.87 -20.23 -8.10
C ASP A 259 3.05 -20.89 -8.83
N LYS A 260 3.96 -20.08 -9.42
CA LYS A 260 5.10 -20.60 -10.19
C LYS A 260 6.16 -21.30 -9.31
N ASN A 261 6.11 -21.11 -7.99
CA ASN A 261 6.98 -21.77 -7.02
C ASN A 261 6.13 -22.31 -5.87
N PRO A 262 5.39 -23.42 -6.04
CA PRO A 262 4.73 -24.09 -4.93
C PRO A 262 5.79 -24.51 -3.91
N SER A 263 5.54 -24.27 -2.63
CA SER A 263 6.43 -24.58 -1.49
C SER A 263 6.63 -26.08 -1.30
#